data_86a346e8a6aa1862e6e5d269c3fc31ec
#
_entry.id   86a346e8a6aa1862e6e5d269c3fc31ec
#
_cell.length_a   1.000
_cell.length_b   1.000
_cell.length_c   1.000
_cell.angle_alpha   90.00
_cell.angle_beta   90.00
_cell.angle_gamma   90.00
#
_symmetry.space_group_name_H-M   'P 1'
#
loop_
_entity.id
_entity.type
_entity.pdbx_description
1 polymer ?
#
loop_
_entity_poly.entity_id
_entity_poly.type
_entity_poly.pdbx_seq_one_letter_code
_entity_poly.pdbx_strand_id
1 'polypeptide(L)'
;VQASNGNTSIKLDGILWIKASGKWLAHAAQEEMFVPLELAKVKASIQNDTEIASPCNPNQQLRPSIETAMHAVLRHSVVLHVHSVNAIAWAIRLDGPDLLTERLDGLPWQWIPYAASGIPLAREIQKAVANRPETDVLILGNHGLVVCGPDCHAAEKLLGEVERRLAITPRRFPKPDTTVLAIIARFSRWQFPDVDLLHALGTDAASRKILRGGVLYPCQAIFLGPTMPLLPPAAVISKFTARWSGQDTTPVFVAVERSGVMLNEKMTSAERATLIGLVHVTLRTEESARLRYLKEAEVMGVLNQGAHGYKEVLVPEESMSLSEIRQFDWQPKTISKRNGTHRESSSSGRHRQHQRGA
;
A
#
# COMPACT_ATOMS: atom_id res chain seq x y z
N VAL A 1 -1.01 2.48 3.35
CA VAL A 1 -1.00 1.01 3.27
C VAL A 1 -2.34 0.56 2.69
N GLN A 2 -2.33 -0.31 1.68
CA GLN A 2 -3.55 -0.85 1.07
C GLN A 2 -3.74 -2.29 1.59
N ALA A 3 -4.82 -2.56 2.31
CA ALA A 3 -5.11 -3.87 2.90
C ALA A 3 -3.92 -4.39 3.75
N SER A 4 -3.54 -5.65 3.56
CA SER A 4 -2.37 -6.27 4.18
C SER A 4 -1.03 -5.88 3.51
N ASN A 5 -1.07 -5.10 2.43
CA ASN A 5 0.11 -4.70 1.66
C ASN A 5 0.94 -3.64 2.38
N GLY A 6 2.22 -3.60 2.03
CA GLY A 6 3.19 -2.80 2.78
C GLY A 6 3.54 -3.45 4.12
N ASN A 7 4.64 -3.00 4.69
CA ASN A 7 5.17 -3.54 5.92
C ASN A 7 6.09 -2.53 6.61
N THR A 8 6.32 -2.77 7.88
CA THR A 8 7.22 -1.97 8.70
C THR A 8 8.18 -2.88 9.43
N SER A 9 9.35 -2.37 9.75
CA SER A 9 10.31 -3.10 10.58
C SER A 9 11.07 -2.19 11.52
N ILE A 10 11.58 -2.82 12.60
CA ILE A 10 12.53 -2.22 13.50
C ILE A 10 13.74 -3.17 13.62
N LYS A 11 14.95 -2.60 13.63
CA LYS A 11 16.20 -3.31 13.91
C LYS A 11 16.67 -2.90 15.31
N LEU A 12 16.75 -3.86 16.20
CA LEU A 12 17.18 -3.66 17.58
C LEU A 12 18.01 -4.87 18.02
N ASP A 13 19.17 -4.63 18.61
CA ASP A 13 20.06 -5.64 19.19
C ASP A 13 20.36 -6.84 18.27
N GLY A 14 20.59 -6.56 16.98
CA GLY A 14 20.88 -7.58 15.97
C GLY A 14 19.66 -8.35 15.46
N ILE A 15 18.47 -8.02 15.94
CA ILE A 15 17.19 -8.61 15.52
C ILE A 15 16.45 -7.66 14.59
N LEU A 16 15.94 -8.19 13.49
CA LEU A 16 15.00 -7.53 12.60
C LEU A 16 13.58 -7.98 12.98
N TRP A 17 12.81 -7.07 13.54
CA TRP A 17 11.38 -7.25 13.78
C TRP A 17 10.61 -6.76 12.56
N ILE A 18 10.02 -7.68 11.80
CA ILE A 18 9.31 -7.39 10.55
C ILE A 18 7.85 -7.75 10.64
N LYS A 19 6.96 -6.92 10.10
CA LYS A 19 5.54 -7.23 9.99
C LYS A 19 5.32 -8.54 9.24
N ALA A 20 4.51 -9.41 9.80
CA ALA A 20 4.12 -10.67 9.19
C ALA A 20 3.33 -10.46 7.89
N SER A 21 3.50 -11.41 6.96
CA SER A 21 2.69 -11.50 5.74
C SER A 21 1.21 -11.64 6.09
N GLY A 22 0.33 -11.00 5.32
CA GLY A 22 -1.12 -11.07 5.46
C GLY A 22 -1.72 -10.26 6.61
N LYS A 23 -0.95 -9.81 7.59
CA LYS A 23 -1.45 -8.99 8.70
C LYS A 23 -1.72 -7.54 8.28
N TRP A 24 -2.77 -6.95 8.86
CA TRP A 24 -3.15 -5.55 8.62
C TRP A 24 -2.54 -4.65 9.69
N LEU A 25 -1.75 -3.65 9.30
CA LEU A 25 -1.13 -2.71 10.25
C LEU A 25 -2.15 -1.94 11.10
N ALA A 26 -3.39 -1.80 10.60
CA ALA A 26 -4.48 -1.20 11.37
C ALA A 26 -4.77 -1.93 12.70
N HIS A 27 -4.44 -3.21 12.79
CA HIS A 27 -4.68 -4.05 13.97
C HIS A 27 -3.43 -4.19 14.86
N ALA A 28 -2.38 -3.39 14.63
CA ALA A 28 -1.10 -3.52 15.35
C ALA A 28 -1.19 -3.36 16.87
N ALA A 29 -2.22 -2.69 17.37
CA ALA A 29 -2.46 -2.53 18.80
C ALA A 29 -3.22 -3.71 19.43
N GLN A 30 -3.85 -4.58 18.62
CA GLN A 30 -4.71 -5.66 19.08
C GLN A 30 -4.12 -7.06 18.84
N GLU A 31 -3.19 -7.19 17.90
CA GLU A 31 -2.66 -8.49 17.48
C GLU A 31 -1.14 -8.54 17.46
N GLU A 32 -0.60 -9.72 17.74
CA GLU A 32 0.79 -10.00 17.39
C GLU A 32 0.95 -9.99 15.87
N MET A 33 1.91 -9.19 15.39
CA MET A 33 2.13 -9.09 13.96
C MET A 33 3.60 -8.98 13.55
N PHE A 34 4.52 -8.95 14.48
CA PHE A 34 5.94 -8.84 14.16
C PHE A 34 6.66 -10.17 14.37
N VAL A 35 7.48 -10.50 13.38
CA VAL A 35 8.31 -11.72 13.37
C VAL A 35 9.76 -11.33 13.62
N PRO A 36 10.39 -11.85 14.69
CA PRO A 36 11.81 -11.60 14.96
C PRO A 36 12.70 -12.51 14.11
N LEU A 37 13.69 -11.92 13.46
CA LEU A 37 14.69 -12.59 12.63
C LEU A 37 16.10 -12.11 13.00
N GLU A 38 17.08 -13.01 13.05
CA GLU A 38 18.46 -12.62 13.21
C GLU A 38 18.94 -11.86 11.95
N LEU A 39 19.22 -10.58 12.10
CA LEU A 39 19.59 -9.70 10.96
C LEU A 39 20.81 -10.24 10.20
N ALA A 40 21.78 -10.80 10.91
CA ALA A 40 23.00 -11.38 10.29
C ALA A 40 22.65 -12.58 9.38
N LYS A 41 21.73 -13.46 9.83
CA LYS A 41 21.29 -14.60 9.02
C LYS A 41 20.49 -14.16 7.80
N VAL A 42 19.62 -13.17 7.95
CA VAL A 42 18.88 -12.60 6.79
C VAL A 42 19.86 -12.02 5.76
N LYS A 43 20.87 -11.27 6.20
CA LYS A 43 21.90 -10.73 5.30
C LYS A 43 22.71 -11.83 4.61
N ALA A 44 23.06 -12.90 5.34
CA ALA A 44 23.74 -14.05 4.75
C ALA A 44 22.87 -14.77 3.69
N SER A 45 21.57 -14.93 3.93
CA SER A 45 20.63 -15.48 2.93
C SER A 45 20.64 -14.67 1.64
N ILE A 46 20.65 -13.32 1.75
CA ILE A 46 20.70 -12.41 0.58
C ILE A 46 22.01 -12.57 -0.19
N GLN A 47 23.14 -12.68 0.51
CA GLN A 47 24.47 -12.85 -0.10
C GLN A 47 24.57 -14.17 -0.85
N ASN A 48 24.07 -15.24 -0.24
CA ASN A 48 24.16 -16.61 -0.76
C ASN A 48 23.04 -16.98 -1.73
N ASP A 49 22.08 -16.08 -1.98
CA ASP A 49 20.89 -16.33 -2.82
C ASP A 49 20.03 -17.51 -2.32
N THR A 50 19.92 -17.64 -1.02
CA THR A 50 19.15 -18.70 -0.37
C THR A 50 17.83 -18.16 0.20
N GLU A 51 16.94 -19.07 0.56
CA GLU A 51 15.70 -18.71 1.25
C GLU A 51 15.98 -17.88 2.50
N ILE A 52 15.11 -16.92 2.79
CA ILE A 52 15.26 -16.06 3.96
C ILE A 52 15.22 -16.90 5.25
N ALA A 53 16.15 -16.63 6.14
CA ALA A 53 16.30 -17.32 7.41
C ALA A 53 14.98 -17.46 8.19
N SER A 54 14.81 -18.59 8.84
CA SER A 54 13.64 -18.88 9.70
C SER A 54 13.56 -17.91 10.89
N PRO A 55 12.35 -17.68 11.44
CA PRO A 55 12.17 -16.89 12.66
C PRO A 55 13.04 -17.37 13.84
N CYS A 56 13.41 -16.44 14.73
CA CYS A 56 14.19 -16.77 15.95
C CYS A 56 13.44 -17.75 16.85
N ASN A 57 12.12 -17.68 16.89
CA ASN A 57 11.28 -18.63 17.61
C ASN A 57 10.78 -19.72 16.65
N PRO A 58 11.17 -20.99 16.80
CA PRO A 58 10.72 -22.08 15.93
C PRO A 58 9.22 -22.38 16.05
N ASN A 59 8.57 -21.94 17.14
CA ASN A 59 7.12 -22.08 17.35
C ASN A 59 6.32 -20.90 16.78
N GLN A 60 6.97 -19.94 16.12
CA GLN A 60 6.30 -18.79 15.53
C GLN A 60 5.38 -19.23 14.41
N GLN A 61 4.08 -18.96 14.57
CA GLN A 61 3.04 -19.26 13.56
C GLN A 61 3.00 -18.23 12.44
N LEU A 62 3.51 -17.01 12.70
CA LEU A 62 3.53 -15.93 11.74
C LEU A 62 4.68 -16.09 10.75
N ARG A 63 4.40 -15.88 9.46
CA ARG A 63 5.44 -15.86 8.42
C ARG A 63 5.96 -14.43 8.22
N PRO A 64 7.27 -14.23 8.10
CA PRO A 64 7.81 -12.91 7.78
C PRO A 64 7.35 -12.44 6.40
N SER A 65 7.35 -11.13 6.20
CA SER A 65 7.04 -10.55 4.88
C SER A 65 8.00 -11.07 3.82
N ILE A 66 7.52 -11.29 2.59
CA ILE A 66 8.36 -11.59 1.42
C ILE A 66 9.40 -10.49 1.17
N GLU A 67 9.18 -9.29 1.70
CA GLU A 67 10.05 -8.13 1.53
C GLU A 67 11.05 -7.96 2.68
N THR A 68 11.19 -8.94 3.54
CA THR A 68 12.17 -8.97 4.65
C THR A 68 13.59 -8.62 4.18
N ALA A 69 13.99 -9.13 3.02
CA ALA A 69 15.30 -8.85 2.44
C ALA A 69 15.52 -7.35 2.18
N MET A 70 14.52 -6.65 1.65
CA MET A 70 14.54 -5.21 1.43
C MET A 70 14.80 -4.44 2.73
N HIS A 71 14.11 -4.82 3.81
CA HIS A 71 14.29 -4.18 5.12
C HIS A 71 15.68 -4.43 5.71
N ALA A 72 16.24 -5.62 5.49
CA ALA A 72 17.54 -6.02 6.05
C ALA A 72 18.72 -5.27 5.42
N VAL A 73 18.65 -4.90 4.13
CA VAL A 73 19.75 -4.21 3.42
C VAL A 73 19.82 -2.72 3.71
N LEU A 74 18.73 -2.13 4.19
CA LEU A 74 18.67 -0.72 4.57
C LEU A 74 19.35 -0.50 5.94
N ARG A 75 20.11 0.58 6.08
CA ARG A 75 20.94 0.85 7.28
C ARG A 75 20.14 1.27 8.52
N HIS A 76 19.03 1.97 8.31
CA HIS A 76 18.27 2.60 9.39
C HIS A 76 17.58 1.58 10.31
N SER A 77 17.38 2.00 11.58
CA SER A 77 16.68 1.18 12.58
C SER A 77 15.22 0.96 12.18
N VAL A 78 14.54 1.98 11.69
CA VAL A 78 13.14 1.90 11.29
C VAL A 78 13.01 2.01 9.77
N VAL A 79 12.22 1.11 9.19
CA VAL A 79 11.89 1.10 7.75
C VAL A 79 10.38 0.97 7.60
N LEU A 80 9.79 1.90 6.87
CA LEU A 80 8.37 1.94 6.52
C LEU A 80 8.24 1.70 5.02
N HIS A 81 7.60 0.61 4.62
CA HIS A 81 7.21 0.36 3.24
C HIS A 81 5.71 0.49 3.10
N VAL A 82 5.26 1.40 2.24
CA VAL A 82 3.85 1.70 2.06
C VAL A 82 3.44 1.70 0.58
N HIS A 83 2.26 1.16 0.32
CA HIS A 83 1.60 1.23 -0.99
C HIS A 83 0.74 2.50 -1.04
N SER A 84 1.39 3.64 -0.97
CA SER A 84 0.74 4.95 -1.10
C SER A 84 0.14 5.12 -2.49
N VAL A 85 -1.11 5.56 -2.57
CA VAL A 85 -1.78 5.81 -3.85
C VAL A 85 -1.13 6.96 -4.62
N ASN A 86 -0.59 7.97 -3.91
CA ASN A 86 0.15 9.04 -4.52
C ASN A 86 1.49 8.54 -5.07
N ALA A 87 2.27 7.82 -4.25
CA ALA A 87 3.55 7.27 -4.68
C ALA A 87 3.40 6.30 -5.87
N ILE A 88 2.40 5.41 -5.83
CA ILE A 88 2.12 4.48 -6.94
C ILE A 88 1.74 5.24 -8.22
N ALA A 89 0.92 6.30 -8.12
CA ALA A 89 0.54 7.10 -9.29
C ALA A 89 1.74 7.72 -10.01
N TRP A 90 2.82 8.05 -9.27
CA TRP A 90 4.12 8.44 -9.83
C TRP A 90 4.95 7.24 -10.27
N ALA A 91 4.97 6.16 -9.48
CA ALA A 91 5.82 5.01 -9.68
C ALA A 91 5.47 4.17 -10.94
N ILE A 92 4.26 4.29 -11.45
CA ILE A 92 3.83 3.63 -12.70
C ILE A 92 4.16 4.43 -13.98
N ARG A 93 4.70 5.64 -13.85
CA ARG A 93 5.01 6.51 -14.99
C ARG A 93 6.41 6.24 -15.52
N LEU A 94 6.56 6.27 -16.85
CA LEU A 94 7.88 6.17 -17.51
C LEU A 94 8.72 7.43 -17.29
N ASP A 95 8.09 8.58 -17.13
CA ASP A 95 8.71 9.87 -16.84
C ASP A 95 8.71 10.21 -15.33
N GLY A 96 8.33 9.24 -14.49
CA GLY A 96 8.26 9.40 -13.04
C GLY A 96 9.56 9.89 -12.40
N PRO A 97 10.73 9.29 -12.69
CA PRO A 97 12.02 9.73 -12.14
C PRO A 97 12.30 11.20 -12.38
N ASP A 98 12.07 11.67 -13.62
CA ASP A 98 12.35 13.07 -14.01
C ASP A 98 11.42 14.04 -13.28
N LEU A 99 10.11 13.73 -13.25
CA LEU A 99 9.10 14.58 -12.61
C LEU A 99 9.24 14.62 -11.09
N LEU A 100 9.78 13.59 -10.48
CA LEU A 100 10.01 13.54 -9.04
C LEU A 100 11.25 14.28 -8.59
N THR A 101 12.18 14.57 -9.49
CA THR A 101 13.41 15.30 -9.15
C THR A 101 13.12 16.66 -8.53
N GLU A 102 12.21 17.44 -9.11
CA GLU A 102 11.79 18.72 -8.56
C GLU A 102 10.93 18.57 -7.30
N ARG A 103 10.01 17.58 -7.28
CA ARG A 103 9.08 17.39 -6.17
C ARG A 103 9.76 16.95 -4.87
N LEU A 104 10.79 16.13 -4.99
CA LEU A 104 11.54 15.58 -3.87
C LEU A 104 12.89 16.29 -3.66
N ASP A 105 13.08 17.45 -4.30
CA ASP A 105 14.29 18.25 -4.13
C ASP A 105 14.59 18.51 -2.65
N GLY A 106 15.87 18.41 -2.29
CA GLY A 106 16.34 18.55 -0.91
C GLY A 106 16.06 17.34 0.00
N LEU A 107 15.38 16.28 -0.48
CA LEU A 107 15.28 15.00 0.25
C LEU A 107 16.34 14.01 -0.28
N PRO A 108 16.90 13.17 0.60
CA PRO A 108 17.82 12.10 0.20
C PRO A 108 17.05 10.93 -0.40
N TRP A 109 16.55 11.07 -1.63
CA TRP A 109 15.72 10.09 -2.30
C TRP A 109 16.42 9.44 -3.50
N GLN A 110 15.95 8.22 -3.84
CA GLN A 110 16.32 7.54 -5.07
C GLN A 110 15.12 6.82 -5.70
N TRP A 111 15.21 6.64 -7.03
CA TRP A 111 14.32 5.77 -7.79
C TRP A 111 14.93 4.39 -7.92
N ILE A 112 14.14 3.36 -7.62
CA ILE A 112 14.49 1.96 -7.86
C ILE A 112 13.64 1.45 -9.02
N PRO A 113 14.23 1.05 -10.14
CA PRO A 113 13.48 0.40 -11.22
C PRO A 113 12.72 -0.82 -10.71
N TYR A 114 11.64 -1.19 -11.41
CA TYR A 114 10.89 -2.38 -11.03
C TYR A 114 11.79 -3.62 -10.94
N ALA A 115 11.70 -4.27 -9.80
CA ALA A 115 12.29 -5.57 -9.55
C ALA A 115 11.28 -6.45 -8.80
N ALA A 116 11.34 -7.76 -8.99
CA ALA A 116 10.50 -8.70 -8.27
C ALA A 116 10.77 -8.61 -6.76
N SER A 117 9.71 -8.67 -5.94
CA SER A 117 9.82 -8.66 -4.48
C SER A 117 10.75 -9.76 -3.96
N GLY A 118 11.31 -9.56 -2.78
CA GLY A 118 12.28 -10.47 -2.18
C GLY A 118 13.74 -10.08 -2.49
N ILE A 119 14.59 -11.08 -2.71
CA ILE A 119 16.03 -10.88 -2.92
C ILE A 119 16.34 -10.01 -4.16
N PRO A 120 15.67 -10.16 -5.31
CA PRO A 120 15.93 -9.30 -6.47
C PRO A 120 15.75 -7.81 -6.16
N LEU A 121 14.65 -7.41 -5.50
CA LEU A 121 14.42 -6.03 -5.09
C LEU A 121 15.46 -5.56 -4.07
N ALA A 122 15.78 -6.40 -3.09
CA ALA A 122 16.79 -6.08 -2.08
C ALA A 122 18.15 -5.79 -2.70
N ARG A 123 18.57 -6.54 -3.72
CA ARG A 123 19.83 -6.32 -4.45
C ARG A 123 19.85 -5.00 -5.22
N GLU A 124 18.76 -4.62 -5.88
CA GLU A 124 18.68 -3.33 -6.56
C GLU A 124 18.75 -2.17 -5.55
N ILE A 125 18.08 -2.28 -4.43
CA ILE A 125 18.17 -1.31 -3.33
C ILE A 125 19.59 -1.26 -2.77
N GLN A 126 20.22 -2.40 -2.53
CA GLN A 126 21.60 -2.45 -2.00
C GLN A 126 22.59 -1.74 -2.93
N LYS A 127 22.47 -1.93 -4.24
CA LYS A 127 23.29 -1.20 -5.24
C LYS A 127 23.05 0.31 -5.17
N ALA A 128 21.77 0.73 -5.08
CA ALA A 128 21.40 2.13 -5.03
C ALA A 128 21.95 2.81 -3.77
N VAL A 129 21.75 2.21 -2.59
CA VAL A 129 22.22 2.80 -1.31
C VAL A 129 23.73 2.70 -1.13
N ALA A 130 24.42 1.76 -1.81
CA ALA A 130 25.88 1.73 -1.83
C ALA A 130 26.45 2.96 -2.56
N ASN A 131 25.78 3.42 -3.63
CA ASN A 131 26.17 4.61 -4.38
C ASN A 131 25.81 5.92 -3.68
N ARG A 132 24.73 5.93 -2.88
CA ARG A 132 24.23 7.07 -2.11
C ARG A 132 23.82 6.62 -0.71
N PRO A 133 24.78 6.51 0.23
CA PRO A 133 24.52 5.99 1.57
C PRO A 133 23.55 6.83 2.41
N GLU A 134 23.41 8.11 2.07
CA GLU A 134 22.49 9.05 2.74
C GLU A 134 21.02 8.81 2.42
N THR A 135 20.69 7.91 1.49
CA THR A 135 19.31 7.68 1.03
C THR A 135 18.39 7.24 2.16
N ASP A 136 17.32 8.01 2.37
CA ASP A 136 16.26 7.76 3.36
C ASP A 136 14.89 7.48 2.71
N VAL A 137 14.74 7.81 1.41
CA VAL A 137 13.50 7.66 0.66
C VAL A 137 13.76 6.89 -0.64
N LEU A 138 12.97 5.86 -0.90
CA LEU A 138 13.01 5.11 -2.15
C LEU A 138 11.63 5.08 -2.80
N ILE A 139 11.56 5.53 -4.05
CA ILE A 139 10.38 5.32 -4.90
C ILE A 139 10.63 4.05 -5.70
N LEU A 140 9.81 3.03 -5.44
CA LEU A 140 9.92 1.74 -6.12
C LEU A 140 9.03 1.75 -7.36
N GLY A 141 9.63 1.69 -8.55
CA GLY A 141 8.93 1.66 -9.84
C GLY A 141 7.88 0.54 -9.88
N ASN A 142 6.66 0.84 -10.29
CA ASN A 142 5.51 -0.07 -10.32
C ASN A 142 5.23 -0.80 -8.99
N HIS A 143 5.52 -0.17 -7.83
CA HIS A 143 5.38 -0.87 -6.55
C HIS A 143 4.89 0.05 -5.42
N GLY A 144 5.71 1.01 -4.97
CA GLY A 144 5.34 1.84 -3.83
C GLY A 144 6.46 2.73 -3.32
N LEU A 145 6.43 2.98 -2.02
CA LEU A 145 7.31 3.92 -1.31
C LEU A 145 7.99 3.23 -0.13
N VAL A 146 9.27 3.47 0.05
CA VAL A 146 10.02 3.13 1.28
C VAL A 146 10.56 4.41 1.90
N VAL A 147 10.38 4.53 3.21
CA VAL A 147 10.94 5.63 4.01
C VAL A 147 11.68 5.04 5.20
N CYS A 148 12.85 5.58 5.49
CA CYS A 148 13.72 5.11 6.56
C CYS A 148 13.95 6.20 7.60
N GLY A 149 14.21 5.81 8.84
CA GLY A 149 14.56 6.73 9.90
C GLY A 149 15.33 6.09 11.04
N PRO A 150 16.04 6.86 11.85
CA PRO A 150 16.73 6.36 13.04
C PRO A 150 15.76 5.86 14.11
N ASP A 151 14.53 6.40 14.14
CA ASP A 151 13.45 6.03 15.04
C ASP A 151 12.08 6.17 14.36
N CYS A 152 11.02 5.74 15.05
CA CYS A 152 9.65 5.75 14.51
C CYS A 152 9.15 7.18 14.23
N HIS A 153 9.47 8.15 15.08
CA HIS A 153 9.01 9.52 14.93
C HIS A 153 9.64 10.20 13.71
N ALA A 154 10.95 10.01 13.51
CA ALA A 154 11.66 10.54 12.36
C ALA A 154 11.15 9.91 11.04
N ALA A 155 10.95 8.59 11.03
CA ALA A 155 10.41 7.90 9.87
C ALA A 155 8.97 8.32 9.54
N GLU A 156 8.10 8.48 10.54
CA GLU A 156 6.73 8.95 10.36
C GLU A 156 6.69 10.39 9.83
N LYS A 157 7.50 11.28 10.42
CA LYS A 157 7.60 12.67 9.97
C LYS A 157 8.06 12.77 8.52
N LEU A 158 9.07 11.99 8.14
CA LEU A 158 9.58 11.96 6.78
C LEU A 158 8.53 11.38 5.82
N LEU A 159 7.82 10.30 6.20
CA LEU A 159 6.71 9.76 5.43
C LEU A 159 5.63 10.81 5.17
N GLY A 160 5.23 11.57 6.20
CA GLY A 160 4.26 12.66 6.06
C GLY A 160 4.72 13.77 5.10
N GLU A 161 5.99 14.15 5.13
CA GLU A 161 6.56 15.11 4.20
C GLU A 161 6.58 14.59 2.76
N VAL A 162 7.03 13.35 2.55
CA VAL A 162 7.01 12.71 1.22
C VAL A 162 5.60 12.61 0.67
N GLU A 163 4.63 12.14 1.47
CA GLU A 163 3.22 12.06 1.05
C GLU A 163 2.66 13.43 0.65
N ARG A 164 2.97 14.48 1.40
CA ARG A 164 2.57 15.85 1.08
C ARG A 164 3.14 16.32 -0.26
N ARG A 165 4.40 16.01 -0.56
CA ARG A 165 5.05 16.37 -1.83
C ARG A 165 4.54 15.56 -3.01
N LEU A 166 4.22 14.29 -2.80
CA LEU A 166 3.70 13.40 -3.83
C LEU A 166 2.20 13.58 -4.08
N ALA A 167 1.49 14.35 -3.26
CA ALA A 167 0.05 14.49 -3.33
C ALA A 167 -0.44 14.93 -4.71
N ILE A 168 -1.43 14.20 -5.25
CA ILE A 168 -2.11 14.50 -6.51
C ILE A 168 -3.61 14.57 -6.20
N THR A 169 -4.25 15.67 -6.63
CA THR A 169 -5.70 15.82 -6.54
C THR A 169 -6.39 14.81 -7.48
N PRO A 170 -7.27 13.93 -6.97
CA PRO A 170 -7.96 12.99 -7.82
C PRO A 170 -8.92 13.69 -8.78
N ARG A 171 -9.05 13.16 -10.00
CA ARG A 171 -10.03 13.66 -10.97
C ARG A 171 -11.45 13.38 -10.48
N ARG A 172 -12.36 14.26 -10.86
CA ARG A 172 -13.81 13.99 -10.80
C ARG A 172 -14.20 13.00 -11.89
N PHE A 173 -15.19 12.18 -11.64
CA PHE A 173 -15.66 11.17 -12.59
C PHE A 173 -17.18 11.26 -12.76
N PRO A 174 -17.73 10.83 -13.93
CA PRO A 174 -19.17 10.80 -14.18
C PRO A 174 -19.90 9.83 -13.24
N LYS A 175 -21.14 10.14 -12.91
CA LYS A 175 -22.03 9.24 -12.17
C LYS A 175 -22.24 7.92 -12.94
N PRO A 176 -22.46 6.79 -12.25
CA PRO A 176 -22.73 5.52 -12.90
C PRO A 176 -24.11 5.48 -13.56
N ASP A 177 -24.23 4.71 -14.65
CA ASP A 177 -25.53 4.30 -15.19
C ASP A 177 -26.00 3.03 -14.45
N THR A 178 -26.77 3.24 -13.41
CA THR A 178 -27.29 2.16 -12.57
C THR A 178 -28.32 1.28 -13.27
N THR A 179 -28.92 1.71 -14.39
CA THR A 179 -29.90 0.92 -15.13
C THR A 179 -29.28 -0.35 -15.68
N VAL A 180 -28.15 -0.23 -16.39
CA VAL A 180 -27.41 -1.38 -16.94
C VAL A 180 -26.92 -2.28 -15.81
N LEU A 181 -26.36 -1.68 -14.75
CA LEU A 181 -25.85 -2.45 -13.61
C LEU A 181 -26.95 -3.21 -12.87
N ALA A 182 -28.16 -2.63 -12.73
CA ALA A 182 -29.31 -3.29 -12.13
C ALA A 182 -29.77 -4.53 -12.90
N ILE A 183 -29.70 -4.47 -14.24
CA ILE A 183 -30.01 -5.64 -15.09
C ILE A 183 -29.01 -6.77 -14.81
N ILE A 184 -27.71 -6.44 -14.73
CA ILE A 184 -26.65 -7.41 -14.42
C ILE A 184 -26.89 -8.05 -13.04
N ALA A 185 -27.12 -7.23 -12.02
CA ALA A 185 -27.34 -7.71 -10.64
C ALA A 185 -28.56 -8.65 -10.54
N ARG A 186 -29.64 -8.36 -11.30
CA ARG A 186 -30.87 -9.16 -11.27
C ARG A 186 -30.69 -10.57 -11.81
N PHE A 187 -29.82 -10.76 -12.79
CA PHE A 187 -29.66 -12.04 -13.51
C PHE A 187 -28.33 -12.72 -13.25
N SER A 188 -27.57 -12.28 -12.24
CA SER A 188 -26.26 -12.84 -11.93
C SER A 188 -25.96 -12.78 -10.42
N ARG A 189 -24.79 -13.32 -10.03
CA ARG A 189 -24.26 -13.22 -8.66
C ARG A 189 -23.39 -11.98 -8.44
N TRP A 190 -23.50 -10.98 -9.32
CA TRP A 190 -22.74 -9.75 -9.23
C TRP A 190 -23.51 -8.71 -8.45
N GLN A 191 -22.80 -7.96 -7.61
CA GLN A 191 -23.38 -7.00 -6.68
C GLN A 191 -22.91 -5.58 -7.01
N PHE A 192 -23.74 -4.59 -6.64
CA PHE A 192 -23.30 -3.20 -6.64
C PHE A 192 -22.23 -3.00 -5.58
N PRO A 193 -21.20 -2.15 -5.88
CA PRO A 193 -20.35 -1.65 -4.82
C PRO A 193 -21.15 -0.75 -3.89
N ASP A 194 -20.84 -0.84 -2.59
CA ASP A 194 -21.36 0.08 -1.55
C ASP A 194 -20.57 1.41 -1.48
N VAL A 195 -19.53 1.55 -2.30
CA VAL A 195 -18.68 2.74 -2.41
C VAL A 195 -18.75 3.25 -3.84
N ASP A 196 -19.42 4.40 -4.04
CA ASP A 196 -19.60 5.02 -5.36
C ASP A 196 -18.30 5.27 -6.10
N LEU A 197 -17.21 5.50 -5.36
CA LEU A 197 -15.87 5.71 -5.91
C LEU A 197 -15.45 4.60 -6.88
N LEU A 198 -15.83 3.34 -6.62
CA LEU A 198 -15.45 2.20 -7.46
C LEU A 198 -15.97 2.31 -8.88
N HIS A 199 -17.11 2.98 -9.07
CA HIS A 199 -17.69 3.18 -10.39
C HIS A 199 -16.78 4.00 -11.34
N ALA A 200 -15.81 4.75 -10.80
CA ALA A 200 -14.85 5.50 -11.61
C ALA A 200 -14.11 4.62 -12.63
N LEU A 201 -13.81 3.36 -12.31
CA LEU A 201 -13.13 2.44 -13.23
C LEU A 201 -13.93 2.18 -14.52
N GLY A 202 -15.26 2.25 -14.44
CA GLY A 202 -16.15 2.10 -15.60
C GLY A 202 -16.57 3.44 -16.23
N THR A 203 -16.67 4.53 -15.47
CA THR A 203 -17.23 5.81 -15.93
C THR A 203 -16.17 6.83 -16.34
N ASP A 204 -14.98 6.86 -15.69
CA ASP A 204 -13.90 7.78 -16.05
C ASP A 204 -13.11 7.28 -17.27
N ALA A 205 -12.99 8.12 -18.30
CA ALA A 205 -12.35 7.74 -19.57
C ALA A 205 -10.87 7.39 -19.40
N ALA A 206 -10.15 8.17 -18.60
CA ALA A 206 -8.73 7.90 -18.32
C ALA A 206 -8.53 6.60 -17.53
N SER A 207 -9.38 6.34 -16.53
CA SER A 207 -9.33 5.07 -15.77
C SER A 207 -9.58 3.85 -16.68
N ARG A 208 -10.55 3.93 -17.58
CA ARG A 208 -10.78 2.86 -18.59
C ARG A 208 -9.59 2.65 -19.51
N LYS A 209 -8.95 3.75 -19.99
CA LYS A 209 -7.75 3.67 -20.82
C LYS A 209 -6.60 2.97 -20.05
N ILE A 210 -6.41 3.36 -18.80
CA ILE A 210 -5.39 2.75 -17.93
C ILE A 210 -5.65 1.25 -17.73
N LEU A 211 -6.88 0.86 -17.40
CA LEU A 211 -7.23 -0.55 -17.22
C LEU A 211 -6.99 -1.42 -18.46
N ARG A 212 -7.23 -0.86 -19.67
CA ARG A 212 -6.94 -1.59 -20.93
C ARG A 212 -5.47 -1.89 -21.14
N GLY A 213 -4.58 -1.13 -20.55
CA GLY A 213 -3.14 -1.35 -20.65
C GLY A 213 -2.63 -2.54 -19.85
N GLY A 214 -3.38 -3.02 -18.86
CA GLY A 214 -3.03 -4.20 -18.06
C GLY A 214 -2.73 -3.90 -16.59
N VAL A 215 -1.84 -4.71 -16.01
CA VAL A 215 -1.46 -4.65 -14.60
C VAL A 215 -0.37 -3.60 -14.36
N LEU A 216 -0.56 -2.74 -13.37
CA LEU A 216 0.34 -1.64 -13.03
C LEU A 216 1.34 -1.97 -11.93
N TYR A 217 0.96 -2.82 -10.95
CA TYR A 217 1.79 -3.14 -9.79
C TYR A 217 1.43 -4.51 -9.20
N PRO A 218 2.33 -5.17 -8.46
CA PRO A 218 2.17 -6.56 -8.01
C PRO A 218 0.87 -6.85 -7.27
N CYS A 219 0.48 -6.01 -6.30
CA CYS A 219 -0.73 -6.27 -5.51
C CYS A 219 -2.01 -6.26 -6.34
N GLN A 220 -2.04 -5.50 -7.44
CA GLN A 220 -3.15 -5.56 -8.39
C GLN A 220 -3.27 -6.97 -8.99
N ALA A 221 -2.16 -7.59 -9.42
CA ALA A 221 -2.20 -8.96 -9.93
C ALA A 221 -2.61 -9.99 -8.87
N ILE A 222 -2.05 -9.87 -7.65
CA ILE A 222 -2.29 -10.83 -6.56
C ILE A 222 -3.76 -10.84 -6.13
N PHE A 223 -4.35 -9.66 -5.92
CA PHE A 223 -5.68 -9.53 -5.34
C PHE A 223 -6.79 -9.38 -6.38
N LEU A 224 -6.51 -8.75 -7.53
CA LEU A 224 -7.53 -8.46 -8.54
C LEU A 224 -7.42 -9.34 -9.79
N GLY A 225 -6.37 -10.16 -9.85
CA GLY A 225 -6.10 -11.05 -10.97
C GLY A 225 -5.20 -10.47 -12.06
N PRO A 226 -4.75 -11.32 -13.00
CA PRO A 226 -3.79 -10.94 -14.04
C PRO A 226 -4.40 -10.08 -15.15
N THR A 227 -5.73 -9.97 -15.20
CA THR A 227 -6.45 -9.23 -16.25
C THR A 227 -7.40 -8.22 -15.63
N MET A 228 -7.55 -7.08 -16.30
CA MET A 228 -8.49 -6.05 -15.91
C MET A 228 -9.76 -6.18 -16.74
N PRO A 229 -10.83 -6.80 -16.20
CA PRO A 229 -12.04 -7.07 -16.95
C PRO A 229 -12.83 -5.77 -17.20
N LEU A 230 -12.73 -5.25 -18.42
CA LEU A 230 -13.48 -4.11 -18.90
C LEU A 230 -14.38 -4.54 -20.06
N LEU A 231 -15.69 -4.43 -19.90
CA LEU A 231 -16.69 -4.88 -20.87
C LEU A 231 -17.46 -3.73 -21.50
N PRO A 232 -17.74 -3.75 -22.80
CA PRO A 232 -18.66 -2.82 -23.43
C PRO A 232 -20.11 -3.09 -22.99
N PRO A 233 -20.98 -2.07 -22.87
CA PRO A 233 -22.36 -2.19 -22.40
C PRO A 233 -23.20 -3.25 -23.15
N ALA A 234 -23.06 -3.31 -24.46
CA ALA A 234 -23.83 -4.26 -25.30
C ALA A 234 -23.42 -5.73 -25.13
N ALA A 235 -22.22 -6.00 -24.58
CA ALA A 235 -21.71 -7.37 -24.41
C ALA A 235 -22.15 -8.01 -23.07
N VAL A 236 -22.77 -7.22 -22.20
CA VAL A 236 -22.85 -7.53 -20.77
C VAL A 236 -23.81 -8.66 -20.46
N ILE A 237 -25.03 -8.67 -21.00
CA ILE A 237 -26.07 -9.59 -20.50
C ILE A 237 -25.87 -11.01 -21.01
N SER A 238 -25.57 -11.22 -22.27
CA SER A 238 -25.44 -12.57 -22.86
C SER A 238 -24.09 -13.22 -22.64
N LYS A 239 -23.00 -12.42 -22.56
CA LYS A 239 -21.64 -12.93 -22.35
C LYS A 239 -21.28 -13.10 -20.89
N PHE A 240 -21.93 -12.37 -19.99
CA PHE A 240 -21.58 -12.33 -18.57
C PHE A 240 -21.90 -13.66 -17.88
N THR A 241 -23.11 -14.18 -18.13
CA THR A 241 -23.55 -15.47 -17.56
C THR A 241 -22.87 -16.67 -18.22
N ALA A 242 -22.61 -16.62 -19.54
CA ALA A 242 -22.03 -17.73 -20.27
C ALA A 242 -20.50 -17.85 -20.16
N ARG A 243 -19.80 -16.73 -19.98
CA ARG A 243 -18.32 -16.73 -20.00
C ARG A 243 -17.68 -17.12 -18.68
N TRP A 244 -18.37 -16.90 -17.55
CA TRP A 244 -17.85 -17.17 -16.22
C TRP A 244 -18.66 -18.17 -15.41
N SER A 245 -19.76 -18.69 -15.94
CA SER A 245 -20.48 -19.80 -15.34
C SER A 245 -19.65 -21.08 -15.53
N GLY A 246 -18.99 -21.52 -14.48
CA GLY A 246 -18.27 -22.80 -14.46
C GLY A 246 -16.75 -22.74 -14.63
N GLN A 247 -16.11 -21.54 -14.59
CA GLN A 247 -14.67 -21.43 -14.57
C GLN A 247 -14.16 -21.08 -13.16
N ASP A 248 -13.11 -21.77 -12.69
CA ASP A 248 -12.42 -21.51 -11.41
C ASP A 248 -11.75 -20.12 -11.33
N THR A 249 -11.75 -19.35 -12.39
CA THR A 249 -11.09 -18.04 -12.54
C THR A 249 -12.06 -16.88 -12.76
N THR A 250 -13.21 -16.89 -12.05
CA THR A 250 -14.14 -15.75 -12.10
C THR A 250 -13.46 -14.51 -11.53
N PRO A 251 -13.44 -13.36 -12.26
CA PRO A 251 -12.81 -12.16 -11.76
C PRO A 251 -13.53 -11.62 -10.52
N VAL A 252 -12.78 -10.93 -9.66
CA VAL A 252 -13.32 -10.38 -8.40
C VAL A 252 -14.16 -9.12 -8.63
N PHE A 253 -13.95 -8.41 -9.74
CA PHE A 253 -14.75 -7.28 -10.18
C PHE A 253 -14.86 -7.22 -11.70
N VAL A 254 -15.81 -6.47 -12.22
CA VAL A 254 -15.90 -6.13 -13.64
C VAL A 254 -16.25 -4.66 -13.80
N ALA A 255 -15.45 -3.95 -14.58
CA ALA A 255 -15.78 -2.62 -15.04
C ALA A 255 -16.65 -2.70 -16.30
N VAL A 256 -17.80 -2.02 -16.28
CA VAL A 256 -18.71 -1.89 -17.41
C VAL A 256 -18.55 -0.50 -18.01
N GLU A 257 -18.11 -0.44 -19.25
CA GLU A 257 -17.81 0.83 -19.92
C GLU A 257 -18.98 1.81 -19.83
N ARG A 258 -18.69 3.02 -19.34
CA ARG A 258 -19.64 4.14 -19.16
C ARG A 258 -20.76 3.89 -18.14
N SER A 259 -20.88 2.66 -17.60
CA SER A 259 -21.93 2.32 -16.63
C SER A 259 -21.40 2.25 -15.19
N GLY A 260 -20.23 1.68 -14.96
CA GLY A 260 -19.65 1.59 -13.61
C GLY A 260 -18.95 0.29 -13.35
N VAL A 261 -19.10 -0.25 -12.14
CA VAL A 261 -18.44 -1.48 -11.68
C VAL A 261 -19.45 -2.42 -11.02
N MET A 262 -19.24 -3.71 -11.19
CA MET A 262 -19.91 -4.78 -10.45
C MET A 262 -18.85 -5.59 -9.71
N LEU A 263 -19.18 -6.03 -8.50
CA LEU A 263 -18.33 -6.84 -7.63
C LEU A 263 -18.83 -8.28 -7.58
N ASN A 264 -17.90 -9.23 -7.50
CA ASN A 264 -18.22 -10.62 -7.24
C ASN A 264 -18.74 -10.77 -5.80
N GLU A 265 -19.80 -11.57 -5.58
CA GLU A 265 -20.35 -11.83 -4.25
C GLU A 265 -19.32 -12.42 -3.25
N LYS A 266 -18.28 -13.09 -3.76
CA LYS A 266 -17.20 -13.70 -2.97
C LYS A 266 -15.97 -12.80 -2.79
N MET A 267 -16.07 -11.53 -3.19
CA MET A 267 -14.94 -10.60 -3.05
C MET A 267 -14.58 -10.42 -1.57
N THR A 268 -13.31 -10.66 -1.25
CA THR A 268 -12.76 -10.49 0.10
C THR A 268 -12.53 -9.01 0.44
N SER A 269 -12.40 -8.70 1.73
CA SER A 269 -12.06 -7.34 2.20
C SER A 269 -10.70 -6.86 1.69
N ALA A 270 -9.71 -7.76 1.54
CA ALA A 270 -8.40 -7.42 0.99
C ALA A 270 -8.46 -7.09 -0.51
N GLU A 271 -9.19 -7.87 -1.31
CA GLU A 271 -9.43 -7.59 -2.72
C GLU A 271 -10.15 -6.26 -2.90
N ARG A 272 -11.17 -6.00 -2.08
CA ARG A 272 -11.92 -4.76 -2.10
C ARG A 272 -11.06 -3.54 -1.74
N ALA A 273 -10.26 -3.61 -0.68
CA ALA A 273 -9.37 -2.52 -0.31
C ALA A 273 -8.30 -2.27 -1.39
N THR A 274 -7.81 -3.32 -2.05
CA THR A 274 -6.90 -3.19 -3.19
C THR A 274 -7.59 -2.55 -4.40
N LEU A 275 -8.87 -2.88 -4.67
CA LEU A 275 -9.65 -2.26 -5.74
C LEU A 275 -9.87 -0.76 -5.48
N ILE A 276 -10.20 -0.38 -4.24
CA ILE A 276 -10.29 1.03 -3.83
C ILE A 276 -8.95 1.74 -4.07
N GLY A 277 -7.84 1.12 -3.69
CA GLY A 277 -6.50 1.64 -3.97
C GLY A 277 -6.25 1.85 -5.47
N LEU A 278 -6.62 0.89 -6.31
CA LEU A 278 -6.49 0.99 -7.77
C LEU A 278 -7.29 2.18 -8.32
N VAL A 279 -8.52 2.39 -7.87
CA VAL A 279 -9.32 3.56 -8.25
C VAL A 279 -8.61 4.86 -7.89
N HIS A 280 -8.12 4.96 -6.68
CA HIS A 280 -7.38 6.14 -6.24
C HIS A 280 -6.12 6.41 -7.08
N VAL A 281 -5.40 5.36 -7.48
CA VAL A 281 -4.25 5.46 -8.38
C VAL A 281 -4.69 5.95 -9.76
N THR A 282 -5.71 5.33 -10.37
CA THR A 282 -6.15 5.71 -11.71
C THR A 282 -6.70 7.13 -11.77
N LEU A 283 -7.43 7.58 -10.75
CA LEU A 283 -7.96 8.95 -10.67
C LEU A 283 -6.85 10.01 -10.46
N ARG A 284 -5.67 9.61 -9.99
CA ARG A 284 -4.49 10.48 -9.83
C ARG A 284 -3.52 10.44 -11.02
N THR A 285 -3.76 9.54 -11.96
CA THR A 285 -2.91 9.36 -13.14
C THR A 285 -3.52 10.08 -14.33
N GLU A 286 -2.81 11.01 -14.93
CA GLU A 286 -3.27 11.76 -16.10
C GLU A 286 -3.52 10.86 -17.31
N GLU A 287 -4.50 11.20 -18.15
CA GLU A 287 -4.81 10.45 -19.38
C GLU A 287 -3.66 10.45 -20.38
N SER A 288 -2.88 11.52 -20.41
CA SER A 288 -1.69 11.69 -21.26
C SER A 288 -0.44 11.00 -20.73
N ALA A 289 -0.44 10.52 -19.48
CA ALA A 289 0.72 9.90 -18.87
C ALA A 289 1.18 8.65 -19.63
N ARG A 290 2.48 8.56 -19.87
CA ARG A 290 3.09 7.35 -20.42
C ARG A 290 3.36 6.37 -19.28
N LEU A 291 2.62 5.25 -19.27
CA LEU A 291 2.66 4.29 -18.18
C LEU A 291 3.52 3.07 -18.53
N ARG A 292 4.21 2.55 -17.53
CA ARG A 292 4.79 1.23 -17.54
C ARG A 292 3.77 0.24 -16.96
N TYR A 293 3.45 -0.77 -17.71
CA TYR A 293 2.68 -1.93 -17.25
C TYR A 293 3.62 -3.09 -16.95
N LEU A 294 3.25 -3.97 -16.03
CA LEU A 294 3.97 -5.21 -15.81
C LEU A 294 3.85 -6.10 -17.07
N LYS A 295 4.96 -6.66 -17.48
CA LYS A 295 5.00 -7.64 -18.57
C LYS A 295 4.35 -8.94 -18.12
N GLU A 296 3.87 -9.76 -19.06
CA GLU A 296 3.25 -11.04 -18.75
C GLU A 296 4.13 -11.93 -17.87
N ALA A 297 5.41 -12.05 -18.17
CA ALA A 297 6.36 -12.81 -17.35
C ALA A 297 6.51 -12.25 -15.92
N GLU A 298 6.44 -10.92 -15.75
CA GLU A 298 6.48 -10.27 -14.44
C GLU A 298 5.20 -10.55 -13.65
N VAL A 299 4.03 -10.48 -14.29
CA VAL A 299 2.74 -10.84 -13.69
C VAL A 299 2.72 -12.30 -13.26
N MET A 300 3.16 -13.22 -14.13
CA MET A 300 3.24 -14.65 -13.80
C MET A 300 4.22 -14.92 -12.65
N GLY A 301 5.36 -14.23 -12.62
CA GLY A 301 6.31 -14.30 -11.51
C GLY A 301 5.69 -13.89 -10.18
N VAL A 302 4.94 -12.80 -10.18
CA VAL A 302 4.20 -12.31 -8.99
C VAL A 302 3.16 -13.33 -8.53
N LEU A 303 2.37 -13.90 -9.45
CA LEU A 303 1.34 -14.87 -9.13
C LEU A 303 1.91 -16.18 -8.58
N ASN A 304 3.02 -16.65 -9.13
CA ASN A 304 3.71 -17.85 -8.66
C ASN A 304 4.28 -17.65 -7.24
N GLN A 305 4.87 -16.49 -6.95
CA GLN A 305 5.30 -16.13 -5.60
C GLN A 305 4.12 -16.00 -4.63
N GLY A 306 3.02 -15.40 -5.08
CA GLY A 306 1.81 -15.16 -4.28
C GLY A 306 1.00 -16.43 -4.02
N ALA A 307 0.97 -17.38 -4.96
CA ALA A 307 0.18 -18.61 -4.83
C ALA A 307 0.62 -19.48 -3.64
N HIS A 308 1.88 -19.40 -3.23
CA HIS A 308 2.44 -20.16 -2.10
C HIS A 308 2.34 -19.44 -0.74
N GLY A 309 1.94 -18.16 -0.71
CA GLY A 309 1.96 -17.39 0.54
C GLY A 309 0.75 -16.53 0.84
N TYR A 310 0.05 -16.01 -0.14
CA TYR A 310 -1.01 -15.01 0.07
C TYR A 310 -2.43 -15.59 0.10
N LYS A 311 -2.72 -16.65 -0.67
CA LYS A 311 -4.05 -17.26 -0.69
C LYS A 311 -4.38 -18.09 0.55
N GLU A 312 -3.38 -18.67 1.22
CA GLU A 312 -3.57 -19.46 2.44
C GLU A 312 -3.69 -18.61 3.71
N VAL A 313 -3.32 -17.33 3.67
CA VAL A 313 -3.40 -16.38 4.80
C VAL A 313 -4.64 -15.48 4.71
N LEU A 314 -5.59 -15.80 3.86
CA LEU A 314 -6.92 -15.21 3.90
C LEU A 314 -7.65 -15.77 5.13
N VAL A 315 -7.32 -15.20 6.28
CA VAL A 315 -7.90 -15.44 7.60
C VAL A 315 -9.40 -15.08 7.59
N PRO A 316 -10.19 -15.69 8.50
CA PRO A 316 -11.65 -15.57 8.56
C PRO A 316 -12.14 -14.13 8.56
N GLU A 317 -13.28 -13.94 7.94
CA GLU A 317 -14.09 -12.74 7.87
C GLU A 317 -14.32 -12.10 9.24
N GLU A 318 -13.47 -11.16 9.63
CA GLU A 318 -13.90 -10.04 10.45
C GLU A 318 -13.95 -8.83 9.52
N SER A 319 -15.16 -8.51 9.11
CA SER A 319 -15.45 -7.40 8.22
C SER A 319 -15.02 -6.09 8.86
N MET A 320 -13.99 -5.45 8.32
CA MET A 320 -13.75 -4.03 8.60
C MET A 320 -15.03 -3.25 8.24
N SER A 321 -15.52 -2.47 9.18
CA SER A 321 -16.68 -1.62 8.95
C SER A 321 -16.33 -0.52 7.95
N LEU A 322 -17.33 -0.06 7.19
CA LEU A 322 -17.18 1.06 6.24
C LEU A 322 -16.63 2.34 6.88
N SER A 323 -16.81 2.53 8.20
CA SER A 323 -16.25 3.64 8.96
C SER A 323 -14.72 3.55 9.06
N GLU A 324 -14.16 2.36 9.16
CA GLU A 324 -12.72 2.13 9.24
C GLU A 324 -12.05 2.34 7.87
N ILE A 325 -12.70 1.95 6.78
CA ILE A 325 -12.21 2.21 5.41
C ILE A 325 -12.24 3.71 5.07
N ARG A 326 -13.23 4.46 5.54
CA ARG A 326 -13.34 5.92 5.33
C ARG A 326 -12.27 6.74 6.07
N GLN A 327 -11.65 6.21 7.13
CA GLN A 327 -10.54 6.88 7.83
C GLN A 327 -9.24 6.92 7.03
N PHE A 328 -9.16 6.23 5.89
CA PHE A 328 -7.99 6.27 5.00
C PHE A 328 -7.93 7.47 4.07
N ASP A 329 -8.88 8.39 4.12
CA ASP A 329 -8.71 9.73 3.54
C ASP A 329 -7.82 10.55 4.50
N TRP A 330 -6.50 10.40 4.31
CA TRP A 330 -5.51 11.12 5.12
C TRP A 330 -5.70 12.63 4.92
N GLN A 331 -6.36 13.27 5.86
CA GLN A 331 -6.34 14.70 6.07
C GLN A 331 -5.19 14.99 7.04
N PRO A 332 -4.24 15.87 6.70
CA PRO A 332 -3.21 16.28 7.65
C PRO A 332 -3.91 16.88 8.86
N LYS A 333 -3.81 16.20 10.01
CA LYS A 333 -4.26 16.80 11.28
C LYS A 333 -3.44 18.06 11.48
N THR A 334 -4.06 19.23 11.34
CA THR A 334 -3.49 20.50 11.76
C THR A 334 -3.18 20.39 13.25
N ILE A 335 -1.89 20.33 13.56
CA ILE A 335 -1.42 20.39 14.95
C ILE A 335 -1.78 21.79 15.43
N SER A 336 -2.90 21.88 16.15
CA SER A 336 -3.26 23.08 16.91
C SER A 336 -2.13 23.34 17.90
N LYS A 337 -1.38 24.42 17.69
CA LYS A 337 -0.44 24.92 18.68
C LYS A 337 -1.24 25.24 19.93
N ARG A 338 -1.22 24.37 20.93
CA ARG A 338 -1.61 24.72 22.28
C ARG A 338 -0.60 25.76 22.77
N ASN A 339 -1.00 27.02 22.77
CA ASN A 339 -0.31 28.08 23.48
C ASN A 339 -0.33 27.73 24.96
N GLY A 340 0.77 27.21 25.45
CA GLY A 340 1.03 27.07 26.87
C GLY A 340 1.31 28.47 27.45
N THR A 341 0.29 29.09 27.99
CA THR A 341 0.48 30.24 28.85
C THR A 341 1.07 29.75 30.17
N HIS A 342 2.35 29.96 30.35
CA HIS A 342 3.00 29.90 31.66
C HIS A 342 2.37 31.00 32.52
N ARG A 343 1.55 30.61 33.50
CA ARG A 343 1.21 31.46 34.65
C ARG A 343 2.37 31.37 35.63
N GLU A 344 3.17 32.43 35.70
CA GLU A 344 4.06 32.68 36.82
C GLU A 344 3.19 32.97 38.07
N SER A 345 3.26 32.10 39.05
CA SER A 345 2.69 32.34 40.38
C SER A 345 3.73 33.08 41.23
N SER A 346 3.61 34.40 41.32
CA SER A 346 4.30 35.21 42.30
C SER A 346 3.70 34.95 43.70
N SER A 347 4.46 34.26 44.54
CA SER A 347 4.15 34.15 45.98
C SER A 347 4.84 35.31 46.70
N SER A 348 4.04 36.31 47.08
CA SER A 348 4.43 37.35 48.03
C SER A 348 4.53 36.80 49.45
N GLY A 349 5.74 36.76 49.97
CA GLY A 349 5.96 36.48 51.39
C GLY A 349 5.43 37.60 52.30
N ARG A 350 4.67 37.22 53.29
CA ARG A 350 4.40 38.09 54.47
C ARG A 350 5.24 37.58 55.64
N HIS A 351 6.18 38.41 56.08
CA HIS A 351 6.80 38.37 57.41
C HIS A 351 5.73 38.44 58.52
N ARG A 352 5.80 37.53 59.47
CA ARG A 352 5.38 37.80 60.87
C ARG A 352 6.50 37.40 61.81
N GLN A 353 7.06 38.42 62.46
CA GLN A 353 7.81 38.27 63.68
C GLN A 353 6.91 37.73 64.80
N HIS A 354 7.47 36.80 65.57
CA HIS A 354 7.12 36.73 67.01
C HIS A 354 8.37 36.33 67.79
N GLN A 355 8.63 37.19 68.79
CA GLN A 355 9.64 37.10 69.82
C GLN A 355 9.28 36.07 70.90
N ARG A 356 10.33 35.76 71.67
CA ARG A 356 10.43 35.22 73.08
C ARG A 356 10.50 33.68 73.07
N GLY A 357 11.35 33.05 73.82
CA GLY A 357 12.25 33.46 74.93
C GLY A 357 12.68 32.19 75.62
N ALA A 358 13.81 32.29 76.28
CA ALA A 358 14.52 31.38 77.15
C ALA A 358 15.62 30.53 76.48
#